data_6ac298d42b3114617c4d974feef13935
#
_entry.id   6ac298d42b3114617c4d974feef13935
#
_cell.length_a   1.000
_cell.length_b   1.000
_cell.length_c   1.000
_cell.angle_alpha   90.00
_cell.angle_beta   90.00
_cell.angle_gamma   90.00
#
_symmetry.space_group_name_H-M   'P 1'
#
loop_
_entity.id
_entity.type
_entity.pdbx_description
1 polymer ?
#
loop_
_entity_poly.entity_id
_entity_poly.type
_entity_poly.pdbx_seq_one_letter_code
_entity_poly.pdbx_strand_id
1 'polypeptide(L)'
;MITADTFRLDGRLALVTGSSSGIGLALARGLGQAGATLVLNGRDAAKLASTAAALRAEGLQVFEAAFDVTDAAASEAAVARIEAEIGAVQVLVNNAGLQRRGVFHEFKPEDWAAIMRTNVDSMFYVGQAVARRMVPRAAGRIINICSVQSELGRPGIAPYAASKGAVKMLTKGMAIDLGPHGITVNGIGPGYFKTELTQKLVDDPAFSAWLINRTPSRRWGEVQDLAPAAVFLASDAGRFVNGHILYVDGGVTATL
;
A
#
# COMPACT_ATOMS: atom_id res chain seq x y z
N MET A 1 -29.49 -2.52 -0.24
CA MET A 1 -29.39 -2.02 1.15
C MET A 1 -27.92 -2.12 1.57
N ILE A 2 -27.38 -1.14 2.28
CA ILE A 2 -26.03 -1.23 2.85
C ILE A 2 -26.17 -1.97 4.18
N THR A 3 -25.42 -3.07 4.31
CA THR A 3 -25.31 -3.86 5.55
C THR A 3 -23.84 -3.91 5.98
N ALA A 4 -23.55 -4.36 7.18
CA ALA A 4 -22.17 -4.60 7.64
C ALA A 4 -21.41 -5.55 6.68
N ASP A 5 -22.13 -6.48 6.04
CA ASP A 5 -21.55 -7.43 5.08
C ASP A 5 -20.98 -6.76 3.84
N THR A 6 -21.43 -5.53 3.51
CA THR A 6 -20.88 -4.75 2.38
C THR A 6 -19.38 -4.47 2.52
N PHE A 7 -18.86 -4.48 3.76
CA PHE A 7 -17.44 -4.30 4.07
C PHE A 7 -16.69 -5.63 4.28
N ARG A 8 -17.38 -6.76 4.22
CA ARG A 8 -16.75 -8.08 4.40
C ARG A 8 -15.92 -8.46 3.18
N LEU A 9 -14.86 -9.22 3.46
CA LEU A 9 -13.91 -9.71 2.46
C LEU A 9 -13.83 -11.25 2.44
N ASP A 10 -14.86 -11.92 2.96
CA ASP A 10 -14.90 -13.38 2.99
C ASP A 10 -14.75 -13.96 1.59
N GLY A 11 -13.89 -14.96 1.47
CA GLY A 11 -13.56 -15.61 0.19
C GLY A 11 -12.66 -14.79 -0.73
N ARG A 12 -12.18 -13.60 -0.33
CA ARG A 12 -11.21 -12.81 -1.11
C ARG A 12 -9.77 -13.12 -0.70
N LEU A 13 -8.92 -13.35 -1.70
CA LEU A 13 -7.47 -13.45 -1.51
C LEU A 13 -6.83 -12.08 -1.72
N ALA A 14 -6.14 -11.58 -0.70
CA ALA A 14 -5.46 -10.29 -0.70
C ALA A 14 -3.93 -10.46 -0.69
N LEU A 15 -3.26 -10.03 -1.75
CA LEU A 15 -1.80 -9.91 -1.81
C LEU A 15 -1.39 -8.52 -1.33
N VAL A 16 -0.54 -8.45 -0.30
CA VAL A 16 -0.03 -7.18 0.25
C VAL A 16 1.49 -7.15 0.14
N THR A 17 2.04 -6.26 -0.69
CA THR A 17 3.49 -6.14 -0.86
C THR A 17 4.12 -5.35 0.29
N GLY A 18 5.35 -5.75 0.70
CA GLY A 18 6.05 -5.11 1.81
C GLY A 18 5.30 -5.20 3.14
N SER A 19 4.68 -6.34 3.43
CA SER A 19 3.78 -6.53 4.57
C SER A 19 4.41 -7.20 5.79
N SER A 20 5.74 -7.33 5.84
CA SER A 20 6.44 -7.88 7.00
C SER A 20 6.57 -6.91 8.18
N SER A 21 6.17 -5.63 8.04
CA SER A 21 6.18 -4.63 9.12
C SER A 21 5.38 -3.37 8.74
N GLY A 22 5.24 -2.44 9.68
CA GLY A 22 4.74 -1.10 9.45
C GLY A 22 3.33 -1.02 8.85
N ILE A 23 3.15 -0.12 7.88
CA ILE A 23 1.86 0.11 7.21
C ILE A 23 1.37 -1.17 6.52
N GLY A 24 2.23 -1.86 5.77
CA GLY A 24 1.83 -3.07 5.04
C GLY A 24 1.29 -4.17 5.96
N LEU A 25 1.91 -4.37 7.12
CA LEU A 25 1.42 -5.32 8.13
C LEU A 25 0.07 -4.89 8.71
N ALA A 26 -0.10 -3.59 9.01
CA ALA A 26 -1.37 -3.10 9.56
C ALA A 26 -2.51 -3.23 8.54
N LEU A 27 -2.25 -2.94 7.26
CA LEU A 27 -3.22 -3.13 6.17
C LEU A 27 -3.58 -4.60 6.00
N ALA A 28 -2.58 -5.50 5.97
CA ALA A 28 -2.81 -6.94 5.87
C ALA A 28 -3.67 -7.43 7.04
N ARG A 29 -3.32 -7.07 8.29
CA ARG A 29 -4.11 -7.43 9.47
C ARG A 29 -5.56 -6.97 9.36
N GLY A 30 -5.79 -5.71 8.96
CA GLY A 30 -7.14 -5.17 8.81
C GLY A 30 -7.97 -5.87 7.73
N LEU A 31 -7.36 -6.20 6.59
CA LEU A 31 -8.01 -6.98 5.52
C LEU A 31 -8.35 -8.39 6.02
N GLY A 32 -7.44 -9.05 6.76
CA GLY A 32 -7.68 -10.36 7.36
C GLY A 32 -8.81 -10.33 8.39
N GLN A 33 -8.84 -9.33 9.26
CA GLN A 33 -9.94 -9.14 10.24
C GLN A 33 -11.29 -8.87 9.57
N ALA A 34 -11.29 -8.32 8.34
CA ALA A 34 -12.49 -8.17 7.53
C ALA A 34 -12.89 -9.47 6.79
N GLY A 35 -12.12 -10.56 6.90
CA GLY A 35 -12.42 -11.88 6.34
C GLY A 35 -11.56 -12.31 5.15
N ALA A 36 -10.59 -11.50 4.70
CA ALA A 36 -9.73 -11.88 3.60
C ALA A 36 -8.72 -12.97 4.00
N THR A 37 -8.44 -13.88 3.08
CA THR A 37 -7.22 -14.71 3.11
C THR A 37 -6.05 -13.84 2.67
N LEU A 38 -4.94 -13.90 3.39
CA LEU A 38 -3.79 -13.02 3.17
C LEU A 38 -2.64 -13.74 2.48
N VAL A 39 -2.00 -13.07 1.52
CA VAL A 39 -0.67 -13.41 1.04
C VAL A 39 0.26 -12.25 1.41
N LEU A 40 1.18 -12.49 2.33
CA LEU A 40 2.18 -11.53 2.73
C LEU A 40 3.38 -11.59 1.78
N ASN A 41 3.94 -10.43 1.46
CA ASN A 41 5.17 -10.34 0.68
C ASN A 41 6.25 -9.54 1.40
N GLY A 42 7.47 -9.99 1.24
CA GLY A 42 8.71 -9.35 1.68
C GLY A 42 9.90 -10.08 1.07
N ARG A 43 11.09 -9.47 1.12
CA ARG A 43 12.33 -10.10 0.62
C ARG A 43 12.98 -11.02 1.64
N ASP A 44 12.85 -10.68 2.92
CA ASP A 44 13.37 -11.47 4.04
C ASP A 44 12.36 -12.56 4.41
N ALA A 45 12.65 -13.79 4.01
CA ALA A 45 11.77 -14.93 4.24
C ALA A 45 11.59 -15.24 5.74
N ALA A 46 12.63 -15.06 6.56
CA ALA A 46 12.57 -15.36 8.00
C ALA A 46 11.67 -14.34 8.73
N LYS A 47 11.85 -13.05 8.42
CA LYS A 47 10.97 -11.98 8.95
C LYS A 47 9.53 -12.18 8.49
N LEU A 48 9.34 -12.57 7.23
CA LEU A 48 8.00 -12.81 6.66
C LEU A 48 7.30 -13.99 7.37
N ALA A 49 8.01 -15.09 7.58
CA ALA A 49 7.50 -16.28 8.29
C ALA A 49 7.11 -15.96 9.74
N SER A 50 7.96 -15.20 10.46
CA SER A 50 7.64 -14.75 11.82
C SER A 50 6.38 -13.88 11.86
N THR A 51 6.24 -12.96 10.90
CA THR A 51 5.07 -12.10 10.80
C THR A 51 3.80 -12.90 10.48
N ALA A 52 3.89 -13.86 9.55
CA ALA A 52 2.78 -14.73 9.19
C ALA A 52 2.33 -15.61 10.38
N ALA A 53 3.30 -16.15 11.14
CA ALA A 53 3.01 -16.93 12.34
C ALA A 53 2.25 -16.09 13.39
N ALA A 54 2.65 -14.84 13.60
CA ALA A 54 1.95 -13.94 14.52
C ALA A 54 0.50 -13.67 14.08
N LEU A 55 0.27 -13.42 12.79
CA LEU A 55 -1.10 -13.21 12.30
C LEU A 55 -1.95 -14.49 12.31
N ARG A 56 -1.35 -15.66 12.08
CA ARG A 56 -2.06 -16.96 12.25
C ARG A 56 -2.46 -17.20 13.71
N ALA A 57 -1.63 -16.79 14.66
CA ALA A 57 -1.96 -16.87 16.08
C ALA A 57 -3.13 -15.94 16.47
N GLU A 58 -3.37 -14.87 15.70
CA GLU A 58 -4.56 -14.02 15.79
C GLU A 58 -5.82 -14.65 15.13
N GLY A 59 -5.70 -15.86 14.57
CA GLY A 59 -6.81 -16.57 13.89
C GLY A 59 -6.98 -16.22 12.41
N LEU A 60 -6.03 -15.49 11.79
CA LEU A 60 -6.12 -15.10 10.40
C LEU A 60 -5.57 -16.20 9.46
N GLN A 61 -6.15 -16.31 8.26
CA GLN A 61 -5.62 -17.18 7.20
C GLN A 61 -4.51 -16.46 6.44
N VAL A 62 -3.27 -16.96 6.54
CA VAL A 62 -2.09 -16.26 6.03
C VAL A 62 -1.16 -17.22 5.29
N PHE A 63 -0.78 -16.83 4.08
CA PHE A 63 0.26 -17.43 3.26
C PHE A 63 1.43 -16.45 3.09
N GLU A 64 2.56 -16.96 2.62
CA GLU A 64 3.79 -16.21 2.43
C GLU A 64 4.27 -16.31 1.00
N ALA A 65 4.70 -15.20 0.42
CA ALA A 65 5.32 -15.13 -0.89
C ALA A 65 6.57 -14.24 -0.83
N ALA A 66 7.73 -14.86 -0.61
CA ALA A 66 9.00 -14.15 -0.60
C ALA A 66 9.48 -13.91 -2.03
N PHE A 67 9.52 -12.65 -2.48
CA PHE A 67 10.09 -12.23 -3.76
C PHE A 67 10.45 -10.74 -3.72
N ASP A 68 11.38 -10.33 -4.61
CA ASP A 68 11.71 -8.92 -4.80
C ASP A 68 10.73 -8.28 -5.78
N VAL A 69 9.93 -7.36 -5.30
CA VAL A 69 8.94 -6.62 -6.11
C VAL A 69 9.61 -5.73 -7.18
N THR A 70 10.91 -5.45 -7.07
CA THR A 70 11.66 -4.64 -8.05
C THR A 70 12.17 -5.46 -9.23
N ASP A 71 11.96 -6.78 -9.21
CA ASP A 71 12.22 -7.70 -10.31
C ASP A 71 10.91 -8.09 -11.00
N ALA A 72 10.77 -7.69 -12.27
CA ALA A 72 9.56 -7.94 -13.05
C ALA A 72 9.30 -9.44 -13.28
N ALA A 73 10.35 -10.23 -13.55
CA ALA A 73 10.23 -11.67 -13.79
C ALA A 73 9.88 -12.42 -12.49
N ALA A 74 10.52 -12.05 -11.37
CA ALA A 74 10.19 -12.59 -10.06
C ALA A 74 8.75 -12.25 -9.64
N SER A 75 8.28 -11.04 -9.92
CA SER A 75 6.90 -10.60 -9.65
C SER A 75 5.90 -11.42 -10.46
N GLU A 76 6.12 -11.60 -11.76
CA GLU A 76 5.25 -12.41 -12.63
C GLU A 76 5.20 -13.88 -12.17
N ALA A 77 6.38 -14.49 -11.90
CA ALA A 77 6.47 -15.88 -11.44
C ALA A 77 5.80 -16.07 -10.05
N ALA A 78 5.99 -15.12 -9.14
CA ALA A 78 5.37 -15.19 -7.81
C ALA A 78 3.84 -15.09 -7.88
N VAL A 79 3.28 -14.17 -8.67
CA VAL A 79 1.83 -14.05 -8.84
C VAL A 79 1.26 -15.29 -9.51
N ALA A 80 1.94 -15.86 -10.52
CA ALA A 80 1.54 -17.11 -11.15
C ALA A 80 1.47 -18.27 -10.14
N ARG A 81 2.48 -18.41 -9.29
CA ARG A 81 2.53 -19.44 -8.25
C ARG A 81 1.44 -19.23 -7.19
N ILE A 82 1.22 -17.99 -6.73
CA ILE A 82 0.15 -17.68 -5.77
C ILE A 82 -1.21 -18.15 -6.31
N GLU A 83 -1.51 -17.83 -7.57
CA GLU A 83 -2.80 -18.22 -8.15
C GLU A 83 -2.94 -19.72 -8.41
N ALA A 84 -1.84 -20.41 -8.71
CA ALA A 84 -1.85 -21.84 -8.93
C ALA A 84 -1.99 -22.65 -7.63
N GLU A 85 -1.35 -22.21 -6.55
CA GLU A 85 -1.22 -22.96 -5.30
C GLU A 85 -2.22 -22.52 -4.21
N ILE A 86 -2.65 -21.24 -4.21
CA ILE A 86 -3.48 -20.69 -3.14
C ILE A 86 -4.85 -20.30 -3.68
N GLY A 87 -4.90 -19.55 -4.79
CA GLY A 87 -6.13 -19.12 -5.42
C GLY A 87 -6.02 -17.75 -6.09
N ALA A 88 -7.09 -17.35 -6.75
CA ALA A 88 -7.15 -16.11 -7.51
C ALA A 88 -6.96 -14.87 -6.61
N VAL A 89 -6.04 -14.00 -6.96
CA VAL A 89 -5.84 -12.71 -6.25
C VAL A 89 -6.98 -11.77 -6.63
N GLN A 90 -7.88 -11.48 -5.68
CA GLN A 90 -8.98 -10.52 -5.88
C GLN A 90 -8.63 -9.11 -5.37
N VAL A 91 -7.71 -9.00 -4.42
CA VAL A 91 -7.26 -7.71 -3.86
C VAL A 91 -5.74 -7.65 -3.92
N LEU A 92 -5.21 -6.59 -4.53
CA LEU A 92 -3.79 -6.25 -4.48
C LEU A 92 -3.60 -4.96 -3.70
N VAL A 93 -2.70 -4.98 -2.71
CA VAL A 93 -2.20 -3.77 -2.06
C VAL A 93 -0.72 -3.60 -2.39
N ASN A 94 -0.41 -2.67 -3.27
CA ASN A 94 0.94 -2.24 -3.59
C ASN A 94 1.44 -1.28 -2.52
N ASN A 95 2.11 -1.82 -1.50
CA ASN A 95 2.59 -1.04 -0.36
C ASN A 95 4.12 -0.96 -0.28
N ALA A 96 4.86 -1.90 -0.86
CA ALA A 96 6.31 -1.86 -0.82
C ALA A 96 6.86 -0.48 -1.23
N GLY A 97 7.76 0.06 -0.44
CA GLY A 97 8.26 1.41 -0.66
C GLY A 97 9.55 1.70 0.10
N LEU A 98 10.27 2.69 -0.38
CA LEU A 98 11.54 3.15 0.14
C LEU A 98 11.54 4.68 0.24
N GLN A 99 12.12 5.21 1.31
CA GLN A 99 12.41 6.63 1.45
C GLN A 99 13.89 6.82 1.76
N ARG A 100 14.53 7.74 1.03
CA ARG A 100 15.83 8.30 1.35
C ARG A 100 15.71 9.81 1.43
N ARG A 101 16.51 10.42 2.29
CA ARG A 101 16.49 11.87 2.55
C ARG A 101 17.83 12.48 2.20
N GLY A 102 17.79 13.68 1.67
CA GLY A 102 18.98 14.47 1.32
C GLY A 102 18.57 15.76 0.63
N VAL A 103 19.42 16.77 0.67
CA VAL A 103 19.22 18.02 -0.06
C VAL A 103 19.34 17.76 -1.57
N PHE A 104 18.52 18.44 -2.36
CA PHE A 104 18.35 18.11 -3.77
C PHE A 104 19.65 18.13 -4.59
N HIS A 105 20.49 19.14 -4.40
CA HIS A 105 21.74 19.31 -5.18
C HIS A 105 22.86 18.35 -4.78
N GLU A 106 22.72 17.65 -3.66
CA GLU A 106 23.67 16.63 -3.17
C GLU A 106 23.10 15.21 -3.25
N PHE A 107 21.84 15.07 -3.76
CA PHE A 107 21.17 13.79 -3.76
C PHE A 107 21.81 12.85 -4.78
N LYS A 108 22.19 11.66 -4.35
CA LYS A 108 22.91 10.70 -5.18
C LYS A 108 22.01 10.09 -6.25
N PRO A 109 22.47 9.99 -7.52
CA PRO A 109 21.70 9.34 -8.58
C PRO A 109 21.28 7.90 -8.26
N GLU A 110 22.12 7.13 -7.54
CA GLU A 110 21.82 5.76 -7.13
C GLU A 110 20.66 5.71 -6.15
N ASP A 111 20.56 6.68 -5.25
CA ASP A 111 19.46 6.79 -4.28
C ASP A 111 18.14 7.18 -4.97
N TRP A 112 18.23 8.07 -5.96
CA TRP A 112 17.09 8.36 -6.84
C TRP A 112 16.62 7.10 -7.57
N ALA A 113 17.52 6.36 -8.22
CA ALA A 113 17.19 5.16 -8.96
C ALA A 113 16.57 4.09 -8.03
N ALA A 114 17.10 3.92 -6.82
CA ALA A 114 16.56 2.99 -5.83
C ALA A 114 15.14 3.37 -5.40
N ILE A 115 14.85 4.66 -5.18
CA ILE A 115 13.51 5.16 -4.84
C ILE A 115 12.54 4.88 -5.99
N MET A 116 12.89 5.25 -7.22
CA MET A 116 12.00 5.04 -8.38
C MET A 116 11.73 3.57 -8.62
N ARG A 117 12.75 2.74 -8.61
CA ARG A 117 12.63 1.29 -8.77
C ARG A 117 11.72 0.67 -7.70
N THR A 118 11.90 1.06 -6.43
CA THR A 118 11.11 0.47 -5.34
C THR A 118 9.71 1.03 -5.27
N ASN A 119 9.51 2.35 -5.50
CA ASN A 119 8.21 2.97 -5.26
C ASN A 119 7.31 2.99 -6.51
N VAL A 120 7.90 3.00 -7.72
CA VAL A 120 7.15 3.14 -8.98
C VAL A 120 7.19 1.85 -9.79
N ASP A 121 8.40 1.39 -10.16
CA ASP A 121 8.53 0.23 -11.03
C ASP A 121 7.94 -1.02 -10.40
N SER A 122 8.12 -1.22 -9.08
CA SER A 122 7.54 -2.36 -8.37
C SER A 122 6.02 -2.39 -8.45
N MET A 123 5.36 -1.23 -8.31
CA MET A 123 3.90 -1.14 -8.40
C MET A 123 3.40 -1.45 -9.81
N PHE A 124 4.17 -1.03 -10.82
CA PHE A 124 3.88 -1.39 -12.19
C PHE A 124 4.04 -2.90 -12.42
N TYR A 125 5.15 -3.51 -11.99
CA TYR A 125 5.43 -4.94 -12.23
C TYR A 125 4.41 -5.84 -11.54
N VAL A 126 4.20 -5.67 -10.24
CA VAL A 126 3.22 -6.49 -9.49
C VAL A 126 1.80 -6.17 -9.94
N GLY A 127 1.48 -4.87 -10.17
CA GLY A 127 0.19 -4.43 -10.67
C GLY A 127 -0.15 -5.06 -12.03
N GLN A 128 0.80 -5.08 -12.97
CA GLN A 128 0.62 -5.69 -14.28
C GLN A 128 0.45 -7.21 -14.19
N ALA A 129 1.27 -7.89 -13.39
CA ALA A 129 1.19 -9.34 -13.21
C ALA A 129 -0.18 -9.79 -12.66
N VAL A 130 -0.72 -9.04 -11.70
CA VAL A 130 -2.04 -9.30 -11.12
C VAL A 130 -3.16 -8.90 -12.09
N ALA A 131 -3.06 -7.73 -12.74
CA ALA A 131 -4.08 -7.23 -13.67
C ALA A 131 -4.30 -8.19 -14.85
N ARG A 132 -3.22 -8.76 -15.43
CA ARG A 132 -3.33 -9.79 -16.51
C ARG A 132 -4.24 -10.96 -16.12
N ARG A 133 -4.33 -11.28 -14.84
CA ARG A 133 -5.16 -12.37 -14.30
C ARG A 133 -6.54 -11.90 -13.85
N MET A 134 -6.67 -10.66 -13.41
CA MET A 134 -7.96 -10.06 -13.07
C MET A 134 -8.82 -9.76 -14.30
N VAL A 135 -8.21 -9.29 -15.41
CA VAL A 135 -8.94 -8.91 -16.66
C VAL A 135 -9.82 -10.04 -17.19
N PRO A 136 -9.36 -11.29 -17.37
CA PRO A 136 -10.23 -12.38 -17.84
C PRO A 136 -11.38 -12.71 -16.88
N ARG A 137 -11.22 -12.40 -15.58
CA ARG A 137 -12.24 -12.64 -14.55
C ARG A 137 -13.25 -11.49 -14.42
N ALA A 138 -13.00 -10.37 -15.08
CA ALA A 138 -13.78 -9.13 -15.02
C ALA A 138 -14.06 -8.64 -13.59
N ALA A 139 -13.11 -8.86 -12.68
CA ALA A 139 -13.23 -8.51 -11.26
C ALA A 139 -11.87 -8.33 -10.60
N GLY A 140 -11.70 -7.28 -9.77
CA GLY A 140 -10.50 -7.05 -9.00
C GLY A 140 -10.52 -5.72 -8.26
N ARG A 141 -9.65 -5.61 -7.25
CA ARG A 141 -9.41 -4.39 -6.48
C ARG A 141 -7.91 -4.19 -6.35
N ILE A 142 -7.41 -3.05 -6.80
CA ILE A 142 -5.99 -2.67 -6.67
C ILE A 142 -5.92 -1.40 -5.83
N ILE A 143 -5.09 -1.43 -4.80
CA ILE A 143 -4.87 -0.31 -3.88
C ILE A 143 -3.37 0.02 -3.88
N ASN A 144 -3.02 1.22 -4.33
CA ASN A 144 -1.64 1.71 -4.36
C ASN A 144 -1.40 2.62 -3.15
N ILE A 145 -0.32 2.38 -2.40
CA ILE A 145 0.02 3.25 -1.27
C ILE A 145 0.78 4.48 -1.78
N CYS A 146 0.04 5.57 -1.87
CA CYS A 146 0.51 6.92 -2.17
C CYS A 146 1.14 7.57 -0.91
N SER A 147 0.98 8.86 -0.75
CA SER A 147 1.39 9.65 0.41
C SER A 147 0.74 11.03 0.33
N VAL A 148 0.66 11.77 1.43
CA VAL A 148 0.43 13.22 1.39
C VAL A 148 1.48 13.93 0.52
N GLN A 149 2.66 13.32 0.36
CA GLN A 149 3.72 13.81 -0.52
C GLN A 149 3.43 13.60 -2.02
N SER A 150 2.31 13.00 -2.36
CA SER A 150 1.78 13.02 -3.74
C SER A 150 1.18 14.38 -4.13
N GLU A 151 0.90 15.25 -3.15
CA GLU A 151 0.36 16.60 -3.29
C GLU A 151 1.29 17.68 -2.72
N LEU A 152 1.94 17.35 -1.60
CA LEU A 152 2.72 18.32 -0.82
C LEU A 152 4.21 18.05 -0.95
N GLY A 153 5.00 19.11 -0.92
CA GLY A 153 6.45 19.03 -0.83
C GLY A 153 6.94 19.41 0.57
N ARG A 154 8.13 18.93 0.91
CA ARG A 154 8.90 19.47 2.02
C ARG A 154 10.40 19.31 1.76
N PRO A 155 11.27 20.03 2.49
CA PRO A 155 12.71 19.93 2.32
C PRO A 155 13.24 18.50 2.50
N GLY A 156 14.24 18.14 1.70
CA GLY A 156 15.00 16.91 1.83
C GLY A 156 14.32 15.64 1.35
N ILE A 157 13.19 15.71 0.63
CA ILE A 157 12.47 14.53 0.13
C ILE A 157 11.99 14.65 -1.32
N ALA A 158 12.55 15.54 -2.12
CA ALA A 158 12.11 15.76 -3.50
C ALA A 158 12.02 14.46 -4.33
N PRO A 159 12.99 13.54 -4.30
CA PRO A 159 12.89 12.26 -5.02
C PRO A 159 11.73 11.37 -4.55
N TYR A 160 11.48 11.33 -3.23
CA TYR A 160 10.36 10.59 -2.69
C TYR A 160 9.02 11.19 -3.12
N ALA A 161 8.87 12.53 -3.03
CA ALA A 161 7.67 13.22 -3.48
C ALA A 161 7.41 12.97 -4.98
N ALA A 162 8.45 13.04 -5.83
CA ALA A 162 8.36 12.73 -7.25
C ALA A 162 7.85 11.29 -7.47
N SER A 163 8.39 10.30 -6.74
CA SER A 163 7.92 8.91 -6.83
C SER A 163 6.46 8.76 -6.43
N LYS A 164 6.01 9.47 -5.37
CA LYS A 164 4.62 9.39 -4.91
C LYS A 164 3.65 10.18 -5.80
N GLY A 165 4.11 11.25 -6.46
CA GLY A 165 3.39 11.89 -7.55
C GLY A 165 3.21 10.96 -8.76
N ALA A 166 4.25 10.22 -9.14
CA ALA A 166 4.18 9.21 -10.19
C ALA A 166 3.17 8.11 -9.85
N VAL A 167 3.19 7.58 -8.62
CA VAL A 167 2.21 6.57 -8.14
C VAL A 167 0.78 7.09 -8.20
N LYS A 168 0.55 8.37 -7.83
CA LYS A 168 -0.77 9.01 -7.96
C LYS A 168 -1.27 8.97 -9.41
N MET A 169 -0.42 9.35 -10.36
CA MET A 169 -0.81 9.35 -11.78
C MET A 169 -0.92 7.95 -12.36
N LEU A 170 -0.03 7.03 -11.97
CA LEU A 170 -0.14 5.61 -12.33
C LEU A 170 -1.47 5.01 -11.87
N THR A 171 -1.92 5.32 -10.64
CA THR A 171 -3.21 4.88 -10.12
C THR A 171 -4.37 5.33 -11.01
N LYS A 172 -4.35 6.58 -11.49
CA LYS A 172 -5.38 7.10 -12.39
C LYS A 172 -5.35 6.43 -13.76
N GLY A 173 -4.16 6.26 -14.36
CA GLY A 173 -4.00 5.56 -15.63
C GLY A 173 -4.50 4.13 -15.55
N MET A 174 -4.08 3.38 -14.53
CA MET A 174 -4.56 2.01 -14.29
C MET A 174 -6.09 1.96 -14.12
N ALA A 175 -6.68 2.93 -13.43
CA ALA A 175 -8.13 2.97 -13.21
C ALA A 175 -8.92 3.16 -14.53
N ILE A 176 -8.37 3.94 -15.46
CA ILE A 176 -8.96 4.17 -16.79
C ILE A 176 -8.86 2.89 -17.63
N ASP A 177 -7.68 2.28 -17.67
CA ASP A 177 -7.42 1.11 -18.51
C ASP A 177 -8.14 -0.15 -18.01
N LEU A 178 -8.24 -0.33 -16.68
CA LEU A 178 -8.78 -1.53 -16.06
C LEU A 178 -10.27 -1.42 -15.70
N GLY A 179 -10.80 -0.20 -15.63
CA GLY A 179 -12.22 0.05 -15.33
C GLY A 179 -13.20 -0.68 -16.23
N PRO A 180 -13.02 -0.71 -17.57
CA PRO A 180 -13.88 -1.48 -18.49
C PRO A 180 -13.91 -2.99 -18.21
N HIS A 181 -12.92 -3.49 -17.46
CA HIS A 181 -12.82 -4.89 -17.05
C HIS A 181 -13.34 -5.15 -15.63
N GLY A 182 -14.14 -4.25 -15.05
CA GLY A 182 -14.71 -4.44 -13.70
C GLY A 182 -13.69 -4.35 -12.55
N ILE A 183 -12.50 -3.82 -12.80
CA ILE A 183 -11.42 -3.68 -11.83
C ILE A 183 -11.36 -2.22 -11.36
N THR A 184 -11.37 -1.98 -10.06
CA THR A 184 -11.12 -0.65 -9.53
C THR A 184 -9.67 -0.51 -9.07
N VAL A 185 -9.09 0.65 -9.35
CA VAL A 185 -7.73 0.99 -8.90
C VAL A 185 -7.78 2.32 -8.16
N ASN A 186 -7.41 2.29 -6.89
CA ASN A 186 -7.42 3.47 -6.04
C ASN A 186 -6.11 3.60 -5.26
N GLY A 187 -5.89 4.77 -4.69
CA GLY A 187 -4.77 5.03 -3.79
C GLY A 187 -5.22 5.28 -2.36
N ILE A 188 -4.38 4.91 -1.41
CA ILE A 188 -4.43 5.47 -0.06
C ILE A 188 -3.24 6.42 0.07
N GLY A 189 -3.47 7.63 0.53
CA GLY A 189 -2.47 8.66 0.79
C GLY A 189 -2.24 8.84 2.29
N PRO A 190 -1.34 8.06 2.93
CA PRO A 190 -1.04 8.24 4.34
C PRO A 190 -0.44 9.60 4.64
N GLY A 191 -0.84 10.21 5.76
CA GLY A 191 -0.15 11.32 6.39
C GLY A 191 1.11 10.85 7.14
N TYR A 192 1.27 11.34 8.35
CA TYR A 192 2.39 10.97 9.22
C TYR A 192 1.94 9.96 10.27
N PHE A 193 2.48 8.76 10.16
CA PHE A 193 2.17 7.61 11.02
C PHE A 193 3.39 7.16 11.79
N LYS A 194 3.18 6.66 13.01
CA LYS A 194 4.25 6.04 13.81
C LYS A 194 4.59 4.67 13.21
N THR A 195 5.80 4.54 12.71
CA THR A 195 6.35 3.32 12.10
C THR A 195 7.86 3.26 12.38
N GLU A 196 8.48 2.10 12.16
CA GLU A 196 9.94 1.99 12.20
C GLU A 196 10.63 3.02 11.28
N LEU A 197 10.04 3.28 10.10
CA LEU A 197 10.56 4.24 9.11
C LEU A 197 10.54 5.68 9.60
N THR A 198 9.57 6.04 10.42
CA THR A 198 9.35 7.40 10.93
C THR A 198 9.84 7.60 12.36
N GLN A 199 10.37 6.56 13.02
CA GLN A 199 10.73 6.59 14.42
C GLN A 199 11.65 7.78 14.77
N LYS A 200 12.68 8.04 13.96
CA LYS A 200 13.59 9.19 14.16
C LYS A 200 12.88 10.54 14.14
N LEU A 201 11.73 10.66 13.45
CA LEU A 201 10.94 11.89 13.45
C LEU A 201 10.00 11.94 14.65
N VAL A 202 9.48 10.79 15.07
CA VAL A 202 8.66 10.66 16.29
C VAL A 202 9.47 11.07 17.51
N ASP A 203 10.73 10.63 17.56
CA ASP A 203 11.68 10.89 18.65
C ASP A 203 12.28 12.31 18.63
N ASP A 204 12.04 13.08 17.56
CA ASP A 204 12.41 14.50 17.47
C ASP A 204 11.28 15.38 18.05
N PRO A 205 11.46 15.98 19.25
CA PRO A 205 10.41 16.78 19.88
C PRO A 205 9.99 18.00 19.06
N ALA A 206 10.94 18.64 18.35
CA ALA A 206 10.66 19.83 17.56
C ALA A 206 9.82 19.46 16.33
N PHE A 207 10.19 18.37 15.64
CA PHE A 207 9.42 17.88 14.51
C PHE A 207 8.02 17.38 14.93
N SER A 208 7.94 16.62 16.04
CA SER A 208 6.65 16.12 16.56
C SER A 208 5.73 17.26 16.96
N ALA A 209 6.23 18.28 17.64
CA ALA A 209 5.44 19.47 18.00
C ALA A 209 4.95 20.21 16.75
N TRP A 210 5.83 20.42 15.76
CA TRP A 210 5.46 21.03 14.47
C TRP A 210 4.36 20.22 13.77
N LEU A 211 4.53 18.89 13.68
CA LEU A 211 3.58 18.02 13.01
C LEU A 211 2.20 18.04 13.70
N ILE A 212 2.17 17.91 15.02
CA ILE A 212 0.93 17.94 15.81
C ILE A 212 0.21 19.26 15.61
N ASN A 213 0.95 20.38 15.59
CA ASN A 213 0.36 21.69 15.33
C ASN A 213 -0.14 21.85 13.89
N ARG A 214 0.54 21.25 12.91
CA ARG A 214 0.19 21.26 11.48
C ARG A 214 -1.00 20.35 11.16
N THR A 215 -1.20 19.30 11.95
CA THR A 215 -2.26 18.31 11.72
C THR A 215 -3.54 18.74 12.45
N PRO A 216 -4.67 18.96 11.76
CA PRO A 216 -5.93 19.33 12.41
C PRO A 216 -6.37 18.35 13.51
N SER A 217 -6.14 17.04 13.32
CA SER A 217 -6.44 16.03 14.34
C SER A 217 -5.48 16.03 15.53
N ARG A 218 -4.47 16.92 15.56
CA ARG A 218 -3.56 17.17 16.67
C ARG A 218 -2.82 15.94 17.20
N ARG A 219 -2.55 14.97 16.34
CA ARG A 219 -1.81 13.76 16.69
C ARG A 219 -1.07 13.16 15.49
N TRP A 220 -0.10 12.31 15.78
CA TRP A 220 0.38 11.32 14.83
C TRP A 220 -0.73 10.31 14.51
N GLY A 221 -0.76 9.80 13.27
CA GLY A 221 -1.56 8.62 12.94
C GLY A 221 -0.96 7.36 13.54
N GLU A 222 -1.82 6.46 13.99
CA GLU A 222 -1.47 5.07 14.29
C GLU A 222 -1.73 4.22 13.05
N VAL A 223 -0.87 3.22 12.77
CA VAL A 223 -0.99 2.44 11.52
C VAL A 223 -2.35 1.76 11.35
N GLN A 224 -3.05 1.50 12.45
CA GLN A 224 -4.41 0.96 12.48
C GLN A 224 -5.45 1.94 11.89
N ASP A 225 -5.20 3.25 11.93
CA ASP A 225 -6.10 4.24 11.32
C ASP A 225 -6.22 4.07 9.79
N LEU A 226 -5.26 3.37 9.15
CA LEU A 226 -5.25 3.11 7.70
C LEU A 226 -6.09 1.88 7.28
N ALA A 227 -6.24 0.91 8.17
CA ALA A 227 -6.88 -0.36 7.84
C ALA A 227 -8.33 -0.21 7.35
N PRO A 228 -9.20 0.64 7.97
CA PRO A 228 -10.57 0.84 7.50
C PRO A 228 -10.66 1.37 6.07
N ALA A 229 -9.72 2.25 5.67
CA ALA A 229 -9.67 2.76 4.29
C ALA A 229 -9.34 1.65 3.28
N ALA A 230 -8.41 0.74 3.63
CA ALA A 230 -8.08 -0.40 2.79
C ALA A 230 -9.27 -1.38 2.68
N VAL A 231 -9.95 -1.67 3.79
CA VAL A 231 -11.15 -2.52 3.79
C VAL A 231 -12.24 -1.91 2.92
N PHE A 232 -12.51 -0.60 3.05
CA PHE A 232 -13.47 0.11 2.21
C PHE A 232 -13.16 -0.04 0.72
N LEU A 233 -11.94 0.26 0.30
CA LEU A 233 -11.54 0.19 -1.11
C LEU A 233 -11.46 -1.24 -1.64
N ALA A 234 -11.18 -2.23 -0.78
CA ALA A 234 -11.11 -3.64 -1.14
C ALA A 234 -12.49 -4.31 -1.22
N SER A 235 -13.49 -3.78 -0.53
CA SER A 235 -14.83 -4.37 -0.40
C SER A 235 -15.82 -3.87 -1.46
N ASP A 236 -17.05 -4.36 -1.37
CA ASP A 236 -18.14 -3.90 -2.24
C ASP A 236 -18.64 -2.49 -1.87
N ALA A 237 -18.31 -2.00 -0.66
CA ALA A 237 -18.56 -0.62 -0.29
C ALA A 237 -17.84 0.39 -1.20
N GLY A 238 -16.63 0.04 -1.68
CA GLY A 238 -15.82 0.85 -2.59
C GLY A 238 -16.04 0.60 -4.08
N ARG A 239 -16.99 -0.24 -4.48
CA ARG A 239 -17.15 -0.74 -5.86
C ARG A 239 -17.30 0.32 -6.95
N PHE A 240 -17.73 1.52 -6.60
CA PHE A 240 -17.90 2.64 -7.56
C PHE A 240 -16.86 3.76 -7.35
N VAL A 241 -15.90 3.55 -6.43
CA VAL A 241 -14.74 4.43 -6.26
C VAL A 241 -13.62 3.93 -7.16
N ASN A 242 -13.18 4.75 -8.13
CA ASN A 242 -12.14 4.36 -9.09
C ASN A 242 -11.28 5.57 -9.46
N GLY A 243 -9.96 5.41 -9.49
CA GLY A 243 -8.99 6.48 -9.79
C GLY A 243 -8.81 7.51 -8.67
N HIS A 244 -9.37 7.28 -7.48
CA HIS A 244 -9.30 8.21 -6.36
C HIS A 244 -8.11 7.94 -5.45
N ILE A 245 -7.57 9.00 -4.86
CA ILE A 245 -6.59 8.90 -3.76
C ILE A 245 -7.27 9.32 -2.48
N LEU A 246 -7.54 8.35 -1.60
CA LEU A 246 -8.13 8.60 -0.29
C LEU A 246 -7.02 8.98 0.70
N TYR A 247 -6.95 10.27 1.05
CA TYR A 247 -6.00 10.72 2.06
C TYR A 247 -6.49 10.37 3.45
N VAL A 248 -5.63 9.67 4.19
CA VAL A 248 -5.84 9.33 5.61
C VAL A 248 -4.70 10.00 6.37
N ASP A 249 -4.89 11.24 6.75
CA ASP A 249 -3.79 12.12 7.14
C ASP A 249 -4.11 13.08 8.30
N GLY A 250 -5.25 12.90 8.95
CA GLY A 250 -5.69 13.78 10.03
C GLY A 250 -5.96 15.23 9.60
N GLY A 251 -6.13 15.46 8.29
CA GLY A 251 -6.42 16.78 7.70
C GLY A 251 -5.18 17.56 7.27
N VAL A 252 -3.99 16.96 7.24
CA VAL A 252 -2.75 17.66 6.81
C VAL A 252 -2.89 18.26 5.42
N THR A 253 -3.50 17.58 4.46
CA THR A 253 -3.69 18.08 3.10
C THR A 253 -4.82 19.10 2.97
N ALA A 254 -5.67 19.25 3.97
CA ALA A 254 -6.78 20.22 3.98
C ALA A 254 -6.38 21.62 4.50
N THR A 255 -5.16 21.77 4.97
CA THR A 255 -4.67 23.05 5.56
C THR A 255 -3.59 23.69 4.70
N LEU A 256 -3.50 25.04 4.76
CA LEU A 256 -2.45 25.87 4.15
C LEU A 256 -1.11 25.73 4.88
#